data_73a72302faaeb4c621f937fe84ad2602
#
_entry.id   73a72302faaeb4c621f937fe84ad2602
#
_cell.length_a   1.000
_cell.length_b   1.000
_cell.length_c   1.000
_cell.angle_alpha   90.00
_cell.angle_beta   90.00
_cell.angle_gamma   90.00
#
_symmetry.space_group_name_H-M   'P 1'
#
loop_
_entity.id
_entity.type
_entity.pdbx_description
1 polymer ?
#
loop_
_entity_poly.entity_id
_entity_poly.type
_entity_poly.pdbx_seq_one_letter_code
_entity_poly.pdbx_strand_id
1 'polypeptide(L)'
;MKVAIVTVRSASGEAGGAERLYDALVEAFRRAGHQAQEVPVVADESTFEQIKRNYLACYDLDLSAFDLVISTKAPTWLVRHPRHVCYLVHTIRVFYDMFDSAFPDAGPQHRAQRDLIHQLDTQALSAPRCRGVFSIGSEVSRRLRQWNGLDAEVLHPPLWGGDFHTGVFGDYLLLPGRLHPWKRVDLVIRAMRHVRAPLRLVITGTGEAEQDLRALAKGDPRIEFLGRVSDAELVELYAGAYAVPFTPMREDYGYVTLEAFASAKPVITCRDSGEAASIVRESMAGYVCSPDPKAIGEHIDMIWQDRERAEALGLAGQAWVSCLSWGNIAGRLIEMSVR
;
A
#
# COMPACT_ATOMS: atom_id res chain seq x y z
N MET A 1 -10.59 -17.96 20.73
CA MET A 1 -11.65 -17.71 19.74
C MET A 1 -11.24 -18.29 18.41
N LYS A 2 -12.23 -18.72 17.61
CA LYS A 2 -12.01 -19.03 16.19
C LYS A 2 -12.23 -17.74 15.37
N VAL A 3 -11.22 -17.33 14.62
CA VAL A 3 -11.23 -16.06 13.89
C VAL A 3 -11.12 -16.35 12.39
N ALA A 4 -12.07 -15.86 11.60
CA ALA A 4 -11.98 -15.86 10.15
C ALA A 4 -11.39 -14.54 9.65
N ILE A 5 -10.36 -14.60 8.81
CA ILE A 5 -9.85 -13.44 8.09
C ILE A 5 -10.25 -13.61 6.63
N VAL A 6 -11.28 -12.86 6.22
CA VAL A 6 -11.83 -12.96 4.86
C VAL A 6 -11.01 -12.08 3.94
N THR A 7 -10.43 -12.70 2.92
CA THR A 7 -9.48 -12.04 2.01
C THR A 7 -9.92 -12.20 0.55
N VAL A 8 -9.31 -11.41 -0.32
CA VAL A 8 -9.46 -11.59 -1.77
C VAL A 8 -8.12 -12.08 -2.33
N ARG A 9 -8.15 -13.21 -3.00
CA ARG A 9 -7.00 -13.74 -3.76
C ARG A 9 -7.25 -13.57 -5.26
N SER A 10 -6.23 -13.15 -6.00
CA SER A 10 -6.32 -13.05 -7.46
C SER A 10 -6.41 -14.44 -8.10
N ALA A 11 -7.23 -14.56 -9.13
CA ALA A 11 -7.28 -15.79 -9.94
C ALA A 11 -5.95 -16.10 -10.66
N SER A 12 -5.10 -15.10 -10.88
CA SER A 12 -3.76 -15.26 -11.49
C SER A 12 -2.71 -15.85 -10.54
N GLY A 13 -2.99 -15.93 -9.23
CA GLY A 13 -2.05 -16.44 -8.23
C GLY A 13 -0.85 -15.51 -7.96
N GLU A 14 -0.86 -14.30 -8.47
CA GLU A 14 0.20 -13.32 -8.17
C GLU A 14 0.15 -12.89 -6.71
N ALA A 15 1.28 -13.03 -6.02
CA ALA A 15 1.45 -12.55 -4.65
C ALA A 15 2.02 -11.12 -4.65
N GLY A 16 1.38 -10.23 -3.90
CA GLY A 16 1.80 -8.84 -3.72
C GLY A 16 1.82 -8.43 -2.25
N GLY A 17 1.84 -7.13 -1.99
CA GLY A 17 1.84 -6.59 -0.62
C GLY A 17 0.59 -6.94 0.19
N ALA A 18 -0.57 -7.10 -0.47
CA ALA A 18 -1.82 -7.46 0.20
C ALA A 18 -1.78 -8.89 0.72
N GLU A 19 -1.26 -9.85 -0.04
CA GLU A 19 -1.16 -11.25 0.34
C GLU A 19 -0.23 -11.43 1.55
N ARG A 20 0.91 -10.74 1.56
CA ARG A 20 1.83 -10.71 2.71
C ARG A 20 1.14 -10.14 3.97
N LEU A 21 0.32 -9.10 3.81
CA LEU A 21 -0.47 -8.53 4.91
C LEU A 21 -1.47 -9.55 5.46
N TYR A 22 -2.15 -10.32 4.61
CA TYR A 22 -3.12 -11.32 5.07
C TYR A 22 -2.45 -12.42 5.87
N ASP A 23 -1.33 -12.95 5.40
CA ASP A 23 -0.55 -13.97 6.10
C ASP A 23 -0.09 -13.44 7.48
N ALA A 24 0.41 -12.21 7.52
CA ALA A 24 0.83 -11.54 8.75
C ALA A 24 -0.34 -11.36 9.74
N LEU A 25 -1.50 -10.97 9.25
CA LEU A 25 -2.68 -10.76 10.07
C LEU A 25 -3.18 -12.07 10.69
N VAL A 26 -3.22 -13.17 9.90
CA VAL A 26 -3.54 -14.52 10.41
C VAL A 26 -2.57 -14.92 11.52
N GLU A 27 -1.28 -14.74 11.30
CA GLU A 27 -0.24 -15.11 12.26
C GLU A 27 -0.30 -14.22 13.52
N ALA A 28 -0.65 -12.94 13.39
CA ALA A 28 -0.84 -12.05 14.53
C ALA A 28 -1.92 -12.55 15.50
N PHE A 29 -3.05 -12.99 14.96
CA PHE A 29 -4.11 -13.58 15.79
C PHE A 29 -3.69 -14.91 16.40
N ARG A 30 -2.92 -15.76 15.69
CA ARG A 30 -2.37 -17.01 16.22
C ARG A 30 -1.42 -16.77 17.39
N ARG A 31 -0.51 -15.79 17.24
CA ARG A 31 0.42 -15.38 18.33
C ARG A 31 -0.32 -14.78 19.52
N ALA A 32 -1.47 -14.18 19.31
CA ALA A 32 -2.35 -13.71 20.38
C ALA A 32 -3.18 -14.84 21.04
N GLY A 33 -2.93 -16.12 20.70
CA GLY A 33 -3.57 -17.29 21.30
C GLY A 33 -4.95 -17.63 20.72
N HIS A 34 -5.26 -17.20 19.50
CA HIS A 34 -6.51 -17.50 18.82
C HIS A 34 -6.33 -18.53 17.69
N GLN A 35 -7.40 -19.26 17.35
CA GLN A 35 -7.46 -20.14 16.19
C GLN A 35 -7.85 -19.30 14.98
N ALA A 36 -6.87 -18.71 14.31
CA ALA A 36 -7.11 -17.88 13.14
C ALA A 36 -6.84 -18.63 11.84
N GLN A 37 -7.71 -18.42 10.87
CA GLN A 37 -7.52 -18.94 9.51
C GLN A 37 -7.97 -17.92 8.47
N GLU A 38 -7.32 -17.97 7.31
CA GLU A 38 -7.76 -17.27 6.12
C GLU A 38 -8.98 -17.95 5.52
N VAL A 39 -9.94 -17.13 5.07
CA VAL A 39 -11.09 -17.55 4.25
C VAL A 39 -10.98 -16.79 2.93
N PRO A 40 -10.29 -17.35 1.92
CA PRO A 40 -10.05 -16.65 0.68
C PRO A 40 -11.28 -16.67 -0.22
N VAL A 41 -11.60 -15.52 -0.81
CA VAL A 41 -12.55 -15.39 -1.92
C VAL A 41 -11.73 -15.15 -3.18
N VAL A 42 -11.90 -16.02 -4.18
CA VAL A 42 -11.28 -15.81 -5.49
C VAL A 42 -12.12 -14.77 -6.23
N ALA A 43 -11.54 -13.62 -6.50
CA ALA A 43 -12.24 -12.52 -7.15
C ALA A 43 -11.71 -12.27 -8.58
N ASP A 44 -12.66 -12.02 -9.48
CA ASP A 44 -12.43 -11.54 -10.84
C ASP A 44 -13.02 -10.12 -10.95
N GLU A 45 -12.18 -9.15 -11.20
CA GLU A 45 -12.57 -7.73 -11.35
C GLU A 45 -12.58 -7.28 -12.82
N SER A 46 -12.51 -8.23 -13.77
CA SER A 46 -12.41 -7.94 -15.22
C SER A 46 -13.64 -7.27 -15.81
N THR A 47 -14.82 -7.54 -15.25
CA THR A 47 -16.09 -6.93 -15.67
C THR A 47 -16.93 -6.55 -14.47
N PHE A 48 -17.85 -5.59 -14.65
CA PHE A 48 -18.77 -5.18 -13.59
C PHE A 48 -19.69 -6.34 -13.14
N GLU A 49 -20.09 -7.23 -14.05
CA GLU A 49 -20.87 -8.42 -13.72
C GLU A 49 -20.10 -9.39 -12.82
N GLN A 50 -18.80 -9.57 -13.07
CA GLN A 50 -17.94 -10.38 -12.19
C GLN A 50 -17.77 -9.72 -10.83
N ILE A 51 -17.59 -8.41 -10.80
CA ILE A 51 -17.54 -7.66 -9.52
C ILE A 51 -18.83 -7.92 -8.71
N LYS A 52 -20.01 -7.82 -9.30
CA LYS A 52 -21.28 -8.12 -8.60
C LYS A 52 -21.33 -9.55 -8.09
N ARG A 53 -20.84 -10.53 -8.87
CA ARG A 53 -20.77 -11.95 -8.43
C ARG A 53 -19.84 -12.10 -7.23
N ASN A 54 -18.72 -11.38 -7.19
CA ASN A 54 -17.82 -11.39 -6.04
C ASN A 54 -18.51 -10.86 -4.78
N TYR A 55 -19.33 -9.79 -4.92
CA TYR A 55 -20.13 -9.26 -3.81
C TYR A 55 -21.14 -10.27 -3.29
N LEU A 56 -21.85 -10.97 -4.18
CA LEU A 56 -22.79 -12.02 -3.81
C LEU A 56 -22.08 -13.22 -3.16
N ALA A 57 -20.93 -13.64 -3.70
CA ALA A 57 -20.14 -14.72 -3.13
C ALA A 57 -19.71 -14.44 -1.68
N CYS A 58 -19.30 -13.19 -1.38
CA CYS A 58 -18.98 -12.78 -0.02
C CYS A 58 -20.23 -12.78 0.89
N TYR A 59 -21.37 -12.31 0.38
CA TYR A 59 -22.62 -12.29 1.13
C TYR A 59 -23.11 -13.69 1.51
N ASP A 60 -22.89 -14.70 0.65
CA ASP A 60 -23.35 -16.08 0.84
C ASP A 60 -22.38 -16.97 1.62
N LEU A 61 -21.21 -16.44 2.03
CA LEU A 61 -20.27 -17.21 2.85
C LEU A 61 -20.91 -17.65 4.17
N ASP A 62 -20.83 -18.95 4.46
CA ASP A 62 -21.15 -19.47 5.79
C ASP A 62 -19.95 -19.32 6.72
N LEU A 63 -20.07 -18.39 7.65
CA LEU A 63 -19.06 -18.07 8.65
C LEU A 63 -19.54 -18.39 10.07
N SER A 64 -20.64 -19.14 10.21
CA SER A 64 -21.27 -19.44 11.50
C SER A 64 -20.38 -20.23 12.48
N ALA A 65 -19.36 -20.92 11.96
CA ALA A 65 -18.40 -21.69 12.76
C ALA A 65 -17.34 -20.82 13.47
N PHE A 66 -17.31 -19.50 13.18
CA PHE A 66 -16.33 -18.56 13.76
C PHE A 66 -16.93 -17.71 14.86
N ASP A 67 -16.08 -17.30 15.80
CA ASP A 67 -16.45 -16.38 16.88
C ASP A 67 -16.30 -14.91 16.47
N LEU A 68 -15.41 -14.62 15.49
CA LEU A 68 -15.08 -13.30 15.00
C LEU A 68 -14.73 -13.37 13.53
N VAL A 69 -15.20 -12.40 12.75
CA VAL A 69 -14.90 -12.24 11.33
C VAL A 69 -14.22 -10.90 11.09
N ILE A 70 -13.06 -10.94 10.45
CA ILE A 70 -12.32 -9.77 9.98
C ILE A 70 -12.39 -9.75 8.45
N SER A 71 -13.03 -8.73 7.89
CA SER A 71 -12.96 -8.46 6.44
C SER A 71 -11.79 -7.52 6.12
N THR A 72 -11.28 -7.56 4.89
CA THR A 72 -10.04 -6.84 4.54
C THR A 72 -10.15 -5.98 3.29
N LYS A 73 -10.36 -6.54 2.13
CA LYS A 73 -10.44 -5.85 0.83
C LYS A 73 -11.87 -5.94 0.28
N ALA A 74 -12.27 -4.99 -0.58
CA ALA A 74 -13.51 -5.13 -1.33
C ALA A 74 -13.54 -6.48 -2.09
N PRO A 75 -14.67 -7.20 -2.06
CA PRO A 75 -15.94 -6.90 -1.39
C PRO A 75 -16.15 -7.69 -0.07
N THR A 76 -15.08 -8.11 0.61
CA THR A 76 -15.16 -9.06 1.74
C THR A 76 -16.00 -8.57 2.92
N TRP A 77 -16.26 -7.28 3.02
CA TRP A 77 -17.13 -6.72 4.08
C TRP A 77 -18.63 -6.95 3.87
N LEU A 78 -19.05 -7.53 2.74
CA LEU A 78 -20.43 -7.94 2.56
C LEU A 78 -20.81 -9.20 3.35
N VAL A 79 -19.87 -9.86 4.00
CA VAL A 79 -20.11 -11.01 4.86
C VAL A 79 -21.15 -10.73 5.93
N ARG A 80 -21.87 -11.79 6.35
CA ARG A 80 -22.90 -11.71 7.39
C ARG A 80 -22.41 -12.40 8.64
N HIS A 81 -22.06 -11.62 9.65
CA HIS A 81 -21.65 -12.18 10.94
C HIS A 81 -21.94 -11.19 12.08
N PRO A 82 -22.44 -11.64 13.24
CA PRO A 82 -22.81 -10.75 14.37
C PRO A 82 -21.59 -10.05 15.00
N ARG A 83 -20.40 -10.62 14.85
CA ARG A 83 -19.12 -10.03 15.30
C ARG A 83 -18.21 -9.82 14.10
N HIS A 84 -18.63 -8.92 13.20
CA HIS A 84 -17.86 -8.51 12.04
C HIS A 84 -17.17 -7.17 12.31
N VAL A 85 -15.85 -7.13 12.05
CA VAL A 85 -14.99 -5.94 12.07
C VAL A 85 -14.26 -5.85 10.74
N CYS A 86 -14.11 -4.66 10.19
CA CYS A 86 -13.37 -4.44 8.95
C CYS A 86 -11.98 -3.89 9.25
N TYR A 87 -10.93 -4.53 8.72
CA TYR A 87 -9.60 -3.95 8.59
C TYR A 87 -9.37 -3.60 7.12
N LEU A 88 -9.78 -2.40 6.75
CA LEU A 88 -9.89 -1.91 5.38
C LEU A 88 -8.51 -1.72 4.74
N VAL A 89 -8.15 -2.64 3.86
CA VAL A 89 -6.88 -2.62 3.11
C VAL A 89 -7.05 -1.84 1.79
N HIS A 90 -8.15 -2.10 1.06
CA HIS A 90 -8.31 -1.58 -0.28
C HIS A 90 -9.78 -1.59 -0.73
N THR A 91 -10.24 -0.50 -1.33
CA THR A 91 -11.51 -0.41 -2.07
C THR A 91 -11.30 -0.75 -3.54
N ILE A 92 -12.34 -0.92 -4.34
CA ILE A 92 -12.21 -1.02 -5.80
C ILE A 92 -11.97 0.40 -6.35
N ARG A 93 -10.71 0.84 -6.36
CA ARG A 93 -10.29 2.24 -6.59
C ARG A 93 -10.81 2.86 -7.89
N VAL A 94 -11.03 2.06 -8.93
CA VAL A 94 -11.61 2.54 -10.20
C VAL A 94 -13.05 3.06 -10.04
N PHE A 95 -13.74 2.72 -8.95
CA PHE A 95 -15.03 3.31 -8.59
C PHE A 95 -14.92 4.38 -7.49
N TYR A 96 -13.73 4.70 -7.01
CA TYR A 96 -13.44 5.71 -6.00
C TYR A 96 -12.51 6.80 -6.54
N ASP A 97 -11.34 6.92 -5.93
CA ASP A 97 -10.35 7.99 -6.20
C ASP A 97 -9.70 7.93 -7.58
N MET A 98 -9.79 6.79 -8.27
CA MET A 98 -9.24 6.60 -9.62
C MET A 98 -10.32 6.59 -10.71
N PHE A 99 -11.58 6.92 -10.37
CA PHE A 99 -12.70 6.84 -11.30
C PHE A 99 -12.49 7.67 -12.58
N ASP A 100 -12.13 8.93 -12.43
CA ASP A 100 -11.96 9.83 -13.59
C ASP A 100 -10.74 9.44 -14.44
N SER A 101 -9.73 8.83 -13.83
CA SER A 101 -8.55 8.30 -14.53
C SER A 101 -8.86 7.00 -15.29
N ALA A 102 -9.68 6.13 -14.68
CA ALA A 102 -10.06 4.85 -15.29
C ALA A 102 -11.14 5.02 -16.38
N PHE A 103 -12.00 6.02 -16.21
CA PHE A 103 -13.13 6.31 -17.12
C PHE A 103 -13.14 7.79 -17.51
N PRO A 104 -12.20 8.25 -18.36
CA PRO A 104 -12.13 9.67 -18.75
C PRO A 104 -13.44 10.16 -19.40
N ASP A 105 -14.13 9.28 -20.15
CA ASP A 105 -15.40 9.55 -20.82
C ASP A 105 -16.58 8.85 -20.10
N ALA A 106 -16.61 8.92 -18.75
CA ALA A 106 -17.63 8.25 -17.95
C ALA A 106 -19.05 8.69 -18.33
N GLY A 107 -19.81 7.76 -18.90
CA GLY A 107 -21.24 7.92 -19.22
C GLY A 107 -22.14 7.59 -18.01
N PRO A 108 -23.49 7.69 -18.21
CA PRO A 108 -24.46 7.38 -17.14
C PRO A 108 -24.30 5.97 -16.56
N GLN A 109 -23.94 4.99 -17.38
CA GLN A 109 -23.72 3.61 -16.94
C GLN A 109 -22.56 3.49 -15.95
N HIS A 110 -21.40 4.08 -16.24
CA HIS A 110 -20.25 4.05 -15.33
C HIS A 110 -20.56 4.72 -13.99
N ARG A 111 -21.31 5.84 -14.02
CA ARG A 111 -21.73 6.53 -12.78
C ARG A 111 -22.69 5.70 -11.97
N ALA A 112 -23.69 5.06 -12.61
CA ALA A 112 -24.61 4.16 -11.92
C ALA A 112 -23.87 2.95 -11.29
N GLN A 113 -22.87 2.40 -11.98
CA GLN A 113 -22.02 1.34 -11.43
C GLN A 113 -21.25 1.81 -10.18
N ARG A 114 -20.64 2.99 -10.25
CA ARG A 114 -19.96 3.61 -9.11
C ARG A 114 -20.91 3.81 -7.92
N ASP A 115 -22.07 4.40 -8.19
CA ASP A 115 -23.05 4.71 -7.14
C ASP A 115 -23.56 3.43 -6.45
N LEU A 116 -23.75 2.35 -7.22
CA LEU A 116 -24.10 1.04 -6.66
C LEU A 116 -23.01 0.49 -5.76
N ILE A 117 -21.74 0.54 -6.18
CA ILE A 117 -20.62 0.09 -5.34
C ILE A 117 -20.55 0.91 -4.05
N HIS A 118 -20.63 2.24 -4.12
CA HIS A 118 -20.63 3.10 -2.94
C HIS A 118 -21.79 2.77 -1.99
N GLN A 119 -22.98 2.52 -2.53
CA GLN A 119 -24.15 2.15 -1.72
C GLN A 119 -23.96 0.81 -1.00
N LEU A 120 -23.48 -0.22 -1.72
CA LEU A 120 -23.22 -1.55 -1.15
C LEU A 120 -22.16 -1.48 -0.05
N ASP A 121 -21.05 -0.80 -0.31
CA ASP A 121 -19.95 -0.65 0.64
C ASP A 121 -20.39 0.14 1.88
N THR A 122 -21.11 1.25 1.69
CA THR A 122 -21.63 2.04 2.81
C THR A 122 -22.55 1.23 3.70
N GLN A 123 -23.50 0.48 3.12
CA GLN A 123 -24.42 -0.36 3.88
C GLN A 123 -23.72 -1.49 4.64
N ALA A 124 -22.70 -2.11 4.02
CA ALA A 124 -21.98 -3.23 4.61
C ALA A 124 -21.04 -2.81 5.75
N LEU A 125 -20.43 -1.62 5.63
CA LEU A 125 -19.48 -1.09 6.60
C LEU A 125 -20.15 -0.28 7.72
N SER A 126 -21.45 0.01 7.61
CA SER A 126 -22.22 0.72 8.64
C SER A 126 -22.75 -0.24 9.72
N ALA A 127 -22.94 0.31 10.93
CA ALA A 127 -23.66 -0.39 11.99
C ALA A 127 -25.12 -0.68 11.59
N PRO A 128 -25.71 -1.80 12.01
CA PRO A 128 -25.14 -2.84 12.86
C PRO A 128 -24.38 -3.96 12.11
N ARG A 129 -24.21 -3.85 10.79
CA ARG A 129 -23.57 -4.91 9.98
C ARG A 129 -22.07 -5.06 10.25
N CYS A 130 -21.40 -3.94 10.45
CA CYS A 130 -20.00 -3.90 10.84
C CYS A 130 -19.89 -3.18 12.20
N ARG A 131 -19.20 -3.76 13.16
CA ARG A 131 -19.02 -3.19 14.50
C ARG A 131 -18.05 -2.03 14.53
N GLY A 132 -17.14 -1.98 13.56
CA GLY A 132 -16.20 -0.89 13.39
C GLY A 132 -15.27 -1.13 12.20
N VAL A 133 -14.74 -0.03 11.71
CA VAL A 133 -13.81 -0.02 10.58
C VAL A 133 -12.46 0.53 11.03
N PHE A 134 -11.42 -0.23 10.79
CA PHE A 134 -10.04 0.22 10.83
C PHE A 134 -9.50 0.30 9.40
N SER A 135 -8.53 1.15 9.16
CA SER A 135 -7.86 1.26 7.86
C SER A 135 -6.35 1.11 7.99
N ILE A 136 -5.70 0.63 6.93
CA ILE A 136 -4.24 0.49 6.92
C ILE A 136 -3.50 1.82 6.83
N GLY A 137 -4.20 2.92 6.54
CA GLY A 137 -3.61 4.24 6.40
C GLY A 137 -4.63 5.36 6.31
N SER A 138 -4.18 6.58 6.51
CA SER A 138 -4.99 7.81 6.47
C SER A 138 -5.59 8.07 5.08
N GLU A 139 -4.91 7.68 4.01
CA GLU A 139 -5.42 7.81 2.64
C GLU A 139 -6.66 6.94 2.42
N VAL A 140 -6.65 5.71 2.93
CA VAL A 140 -7.80 4.80 2.87
C VAL A 140 -8.95 5.30 3.75
N SER A 141 -8.67 5.77 4.97
CA SER A 141 -9.65 6.40 5.87
C SER A 141 -10.29 7.63 5.22
N ARG A 142 -9.46 8.51 4.62
CA ARG A 142 -9.93 9.71 3.92
C ARG A 142 -10.87 9.34 2.75
N ARG A 143 -10.52 8.29 1.99
CA ARG A 143 -11.34 7.77 0.89
C ARG A 143 -12.68 7.29 1.40
N LEU A 144 -12.71 6.48 2.44
CA LEU A 144 -13.96 6.00 3.06
C LEU A 144 -14.84 7.16 3.53
N ARG A 145 -14.27 8.15 4.22
CA ARG A 145 -15.00 9.34 4.68
C ARG A 145 -15.59 10.13 3.51
N GLN A 146 -14.81 10.34 2.46
CA GLN A 146 -15.21 11.17 1.31
C GLN A 146 -16.39 10.58 0.52
N TRP A 147 -16.41 9.27 0.31
CA TRP A 147 -17.41 8.63 -0.57
C TRP A 147 -18.50 7.85 0.18
N ASN A 148 -18.23 7.41 1.39
CA ASN A 148 -19.16 6.62 2.18
C ASN A 148 -19.65 7.35 3.43
N GLY A 149 -19.07 8.49 3.80
CA GLY A 149 -19.42 9.22 5.04
C GLY A 149 -19.09 8.47 6.31
N LEU A 150 -18.20 7.48 6.24
CA LEU A 150 -17.82 6.61 7.36
C LEU A 150 -16.40 6.93 7.84
N ASP A 151 -16.21 6.82 9.16
CA ASP A 151 -14.88 6.96 9.77
C ASP A 151 -14.21 5.62 9.96
N ALA A 152 -12.88 5.61 9.83
CA ALA A 152 -12.03 4.47 10.16
C ALA A 152 -10.85 4.93 11.03
N GLU A 153 -10.58 4.18 12.09
CA GLU A 153 -9.35 4.36 12.88
C GLU A 153 -8.16 3.81 12.09
N VAL A 154 -7.06 4.57 12.06
CA VAL A 154 -5.87 4.14 11.32
C VAL A 154 -5.03 3.22 12.19
N LEU A 155 -4.72 2.04 11.66
CA LEU A 155 -3.79 1.07 12.24
C LEU A 155 -2.78 0.67 11.15
N HIS A 156 -1.59 1.24 11.19
CA HIS A 156 -0.54 0.97 10.23
C HIS A 156 0.01 -0.45 10.38
N PRO A 157 -0.07 -1.33 9.35
CA PRO A 157 0.52 -2.66 9.42
C PRO A 157 2.04 -2.61 9.38
N PRO A 158 2.74 -3.32 10.31
CA PRO A 158 4.18 -3.49 10.23
C PRO A 158 4.61 -4.27 8.98
N LEU A 159 5.89 -4.24 8.68
CA LEU A 159 6.49 -5.17 7.72
C LEU A 159 6.27 -6.62 8.16
N TRP A 160 6.12 -7.49 7.17
CA TRP A 160 6.05 -8.94 7.37
C TRP A 160 7.08 -9.65 6.48
N GLY A 161 8.03 -10.28 7.12
CA GLY A 161 9.17 -10.90 6.44
C GLY A 161 10.19 -9.85 5.98
N GLY A 162 11.32 -10.34 5.45
CA GLY A 162 12.47 -9.55 5.07
C GLY A 162 13.34 -9.17 6.27
N ASP A 163 14.62 -9.53 6.20
CA ASP A 163 15.59 -9.17 7.23
C ASP A 163 16.23 -7.81 6.87
N PHE A 164 15.38 -6.78 6.69
CA PHE A 164 15.83 -5.42 6.38
C PHE A 164 16.79 -4.92 7.45
N HIS A 165 17.92 -4.37 7.02
CA HIS A 165 18.98 -3.92 7.90
C HIS A 165 19.65 -2.66 7.37
N THR A 166 20.34 -1.95 8.25
CA THR A 166 21.10 -0.77 7.91
C THR A 166 22.42 -1.16 7.26
N GLY A 167 22.68 -0.65 6.06
CA GLY A 167 23.96 -0.76 5.37
C GLY A 167 24.58 0.60 5.09
N VAL A 168 25.80 0.58 4.55
CA VAL A 168 26.52 1.80 4.17
C VAL A 168 25.79 2.47 3.01
N PHE A 169 25.65 3.78 3.06
CA PHE A 169 25.09 4.58 1.98
C PHE A 169 25.99 4.48 0.72
N GLY A 170 25.45 3.90 -0.32
CA GLY A 170 26.12 3.74 -1.63
C GLY A 170 25.95 4.96 -2.52
N ASP A 171 26.10 4.75 -3.82
CA ASP A 171 26.07 5.78 -4.86
C ASP A 171 24.82 5.74 -5.73
N TYR A 172 23.70 5.18 -5.21
CA TYR A 172 22.49 5.03 -5.99
C TYR A 172 21.20 5.32 -5.21
N LEU A 173 20.20 5.74 -5.95
CA LEU A 173 18.81 5.79 -5.55
C LEU A 173 18.15 4.47 -5.90
N LEU A 174 17.36 3.89 -4.99
CA LEU A 174 16.59 2.67 -5.26
C LEU A 174 15.13 3.00 -5.51
N LEU A 175 14.58 2.56 -6.64
CA LEU A 175 13.16 2.67 -6.98
C LEU A 175 12.59 1.28 -7.25
N PRO A 176 12.05 0.61 -6.20
CA PRO A 176 11.53 -0.73 -6.32
C PRO A 176 10.02 -0.75 -6.54
N GLY A 177 9.52 -1.80 -7.17
CA GLY A 177 8.11 -2.11 -7.24
C GLY A 177 7.61 -2.43 -8.65
N ARG A 178 6.30 -2.65 -8.75
CA ARG A 178 5.66 -2.94 -10.02
C ARG A 178 5.70 -1.71 -10.94
N LEU A 179 6.11 -1.90 -12.19
CA LEU A 179 6.19 -0.84 -13.20
C LEU A 179 4.80 -0.57 -13.80
N HIS A 180 3.93 0.03 -12.96
CA HIS A 180 2.57 0.41 -13.30
C HIS A 180 2.48 1.95 -13.41
N PRO A 181 1.66 2.54 -14.30
CA PRO A 181 1.53 3.99 -14.46
C PRO A 181 1.27 4.76 -13.15
N TRP A 182 0.46 4.21 -12.26
CA TRP A 182 0.17 4.85 -10.96
C TRP A 182 1.36 4.87 -9.99
N LYS A 183 2.42 4.11 -10.26
CA LYS A 183 3.68 4.18 -9.49
C LYS A 183 4.57 5.34 -9.92
N ARG A 184 4.28 5.95 -11.07
CA ARG A 184 4.95 7.15 -11.62
C ARG A 184 6.47 7.06 -11.64
N VAL A 185 6.99 5.91 -12.04
CA VAL A 185 8.43 5.69 -12.23
C VAL A 185 9.00 6.66 -13.27
N ASP A 186 8.21 7.04 -14.29
CA ASP A 186 8.54 8.03 -15.29
C ASP A 186 8.86 9.41 -14.68
N LEU A 187 8.18 9.79 -13.59
CA LEU A 187 8.42 11.06 -12.91
C LEU A 187 9.83 11.11 -12.32
N VAL A 188 10.30 10.02 -11.72
CA VAL A 188 11.66 9.91 -11.17
C VAL A 188 12.72 9.83 -12.29
N ILE A 189 12.44 9.06 -13.36
CA ILE A 189 13.32 9.03 -14.54
C ILE A 189 13.51 10.43 -15.12
N ARG A 190 12.43 11.20 -15.26
CA ARG A 190 12.52 12.61 -15.70
C ARG A 190 13.28 13.48 -14.73
N ALA A 191 13.15 13.23 -13.42
CA ALA A 191 13.85 13.97 -12.39
C ALA A 191 15.38 13.82 -12.48
N MET A 192 15.89 12.68 -12.95
CA MET A 192 17.33 12.46 -13.13
C MET A 192 18.00 13.49 -14.04
N ARG A 193 17.27 14.09 -14.97
CA ARG A 193 17.80 15.21 -15.81
C ARG A 193 18.10 16.48 -15.03
N HIS A 194 17.55 16.62 -13.83
CA HIS A 194 17.74 17.77 -12.93
C HIS A 194 18.71 17.44 -11.78
N VAL A 195 19.05 16.18 -11.59
CA VAL A 195 19.98 15.71 -10.55
C VAL A 195 21.42 15.97 -10.98
N ARG A 196 22.15 16.71 -10.13
CA ARG A 196 23.58 17.03 -10.27
C ARG A 196 24.48 16.10 -9.47
N ALA A 197 23.93 15.49 -8.42
CA ALA A 197 24.61 14.49 -7.63
C ALA A 197 25.08 13.31 -8.51
N PRO A 198 26.26 12.72 -8.24
CA PRO A 198 26.78 11.57 -8.99
C PRO A 198 26.09 10.27 -8.55
N LEU A 199 24.75 10.29 -8.49
CA LEU A 199 23.93 9.15 -8.10
C LEU A 199 23.38 8.44 -9.34
N ARG A 200 23.38 7.12 -9.28
CA ARG A 200 22.66 6.26 -10.22
C ARG A 200 21.20 6.09 -9.76
N LEU A 201 20.31 5.72 -10.65
CA LEU A 201 18.95 5.30 -10.35
C LEU A 201 18.81 3.82 -10.69
N VAL A 202 18.65 2.99 -9.67
CA VAL A 202 18.44 1.55 -9.80
C VAL A 202 16.94 1.26 -9.67
N ILE A 203 16.34 0.73 -10.73
CA ILE A 203 14.92 0.41 -10.81
C ILE A 203 14.75 -1.10 -10.78
N THR A 204 13.94 -1.62 -9.85
CA THR A 204 13.63 -3.05 -9.78
C THR A 204 12.14 -3.31 -10.00
N GLY A 205 11.83 -4.53 -10.43
CA GLY A 205 10.48 -4.98 -10.73
C GLY A 205 10.16 -4.97 -12.22
N THR A 206 8.95 -5.40 -12.56
CA THR A 206 8.40 -5.49 -13.91
C THR A 206 6.98 -4.95 -13.95
N GLY A 207 6.43 -4.73 -15.12
CA GLY A 207 5.04 -4.29 -15.30
C GLY A 207 4.76 -3.78 -16.71
N GLU A 208 3.51 -3.43 -16.96
CA GLU A 208 3.02 -3.02 -18.28
C GLU A 208 3.67 -1.74 -18.81
N ALA A 209 4.17 -0.86 -17.92
CA ALA A 209 4.83 0.39 -18.31
C ALA A 209 6.33 0.21 -18.64
N GLU A 210 6.92 -0.98 -18.48
CA GLU A 210 8.36 -1.19 -18.55
C GLU A 210 8.98 -0.73 -19.88
N GLN A 211 8.34 -1.05 -21.01
CA GLN A 211 8.84 -0.68 -22.32
C GLN A 211 8.95 0.84 -22.50
N ASP A 212 7.92 1.58 -22.10
CA ASP A 212 7.88 3.03 -22.19
C ASP A 212 8.88 3.69 -21.24
N LEU A 213 9.04 3.12 -20.03
CA LEU A 213 10.01 3.60 -19.05
C LEU A 213 11.45 3.41 -19.52
N ARG A 214 11.77 2.26 -20.13
CA ARG A 214 13.10 2.02 -20.76
C ARG A 214 13.35 2.97 -21.92
N ALA A 215 12.34 3.25 -22.75
CA ALA A 215 12.44 4.22 -23.83
C ALA A 215 12.69 5.65 -23.29
N LEU A 216 12.02 6.03 -22.21
CA LEU A 216 12.19 7.34 -21.55
C LEU A 216 13.58 7.51 -20.93
N ALA A 217 14.15 6.43 -20.37
CA ALA A 217 15.48 6.41 -19.75
C ALA A 217 16.63 6.38 -20.78
N LYS A 218 16.31 6.12 -22.04
CA LYS A 218 17.33 6.00 -23.10
C LYS A 218 18.17 7.27 -23.20
N GLY A 219 19.50 7.08 -23.12
CA GLY A 219 20.48 8.17 -23.21
C GLY A 219 20.97 8.72 -21.87
N ASP A 220 20.41 8.29 -20.73
CA ASP A 220 21.00 8.58 -19.42
C ASP A 220 21.66 7.31 -18.84
N PRO A 221 23.01 7.20 -18.87
CA PRO A 221 23.73 6.02 -18.42
C PRO A 221 23.64 5.77 -16.90
N ARG A 222 23.10 6.72 -16.15
CA ARG A 222 22.92 6.58 -14.70
C ARG A 222 21.69 5.74 -14.34
N ILE A 223 20.79 5.43 -15.29
CA ILE A 223 19.53 4.73 -15.05
C ILE A 223 19.67 3.25 -15.42
N GLU A 224 19.51 2.39 -14.43
CA GLU A 224 19.66 0.95 -14.56
C GLU A 224 18.34 0.24 -14.19
N PHE A 225 17.92 -0.74 -15.02
CA PHE A 225 16.76 -1.59 -14.76
C PHE A 225 17.23 -3.02 -14.48
N LEU A 226 17.07 -3.49 -13.25
CA LEU A 226 17.46 -4.85 -12.85
C LEU A 226 16.36 -5.89 -13.15
N GLY A 227 15.12 -5.42 -13.49
CA GLY A 227 14.00 -6.35 -13.61
C GLY A 227 13.60 -6.92 -12.25
N ARG A 228 13.07 -8.15 -12.25
CA ARG A 228 12.67 -8.82 -11.02
C ARG A 228 13.90 -9.33 -10.27
N VAL A 229 14.04 -8.95 -9.02
CA VAL A 229 15.06 -9.41 -8.09
C VAL A 229 14.44 -10.32 -7.02
N SER A 230 15.25 -11.15 -6.36
CA SER A 230 14.82 -11.94 -5.20
C SER A 230 14.60 -11.04 -3.97
N ASP A 231 13.84 -11.55 -2.98
CA ASP A 231 13.63 -10.82 -1.73
C ASP A 231 14.96 -10.55 -1.00
N ALA A 232 15.92 -11.47 -1.03
CA ALA A 232 17.23 -11.28 -0.44
C ALA A 232 18.04 -10.18 -1.16
N GLU A 233 18.06 -10.18 -2.49
CA GLU A 233 18.69 -9.10 -3.28
C GLU A 233 18.04 -7.75 -3.04
N LEU A 234 16.70 -7.72 -2.89
CA LEU A 234 15.98 -6.48 -2.61
C LEU A 234 16.38 -5.90 -1.25
N VAL A 235 16.53 -6.73 -0.22
CA VAL A 235 17.01 -6.32 1.10
C VAL A 235 18.40 -5.68 1.01
N GLU A 236 19.35 -6.28 0.28
CA GLU A 236 20.69 -5.74 0.08
C GLU A 236 20.67 -4.43 -0.73
N LEU A 237 19.80 -4.33 -1.73
CA LEU A 237 19.61 -3.10 -2.49
C LEU A 237 19.07 -1.96 -1.61
N TYR A 238 18.14 -2.23 -0.70
CA TYR A 238 17.73 -1.23 0.28
C TYR A 238 18.85 -0.85 1.22
N ALA A 239 19.58 -1.83 1.77
CA ALA A 239 20.67 -1.60 2.69
C ALA A 239 21.80 -0.73 2.10
N GLY A 240 22.08 -0.90 0.80
CA GLY A 240 23.09 -0.14 0.08
C GLY A 240 22.60 1.16 -0.59
N ALA A 241 21.30 1.45 -0.61
CA ALA A 241 20.78 2.66 -1.25
C ALA A 241 21.22 3.95 -0.54
N TYR A 242 21.30 5.06 -1.28
CA TYR A 242 21.46 6.38 -0.70
C TYR A 242 20.13 6.97 -0.22
N ALA A 243 19.10 6.84 -1.05
CA ALA A 243 17.73 7.24 -0.74
C ALA A 243 16.74 6.45 -1.64
N VAL A 244 15.46 6.51 -1.28
CA VAL A 244 14.39 5.84 -2.01
C VAL A 244 13.40 6.89 -2.52
N PRO A 245 13.46 7.28 -3.81
CA PRO A 245 12.43 8.10 -4.42
C PRO A 245 11.19 7.24 -4.72
N PHE A 246 10.14 7.39 -3.95
CA PHE A 246 8.89 6.67 -4.09
C PHE A 246 7.73 7.64 -4.30
N THR A 247 7.27 7.79 -5.54
CA THR A 247 6.36 8.85 -5.97
C THR A 247 5.02 8.35 -6.54
N PRO A 248 4.35 7.35 -5.95
CA PRO A 248 3.10 6.82 -6.48
C PRO A 248 1.99 7.86 -6.46
N MET A 249 0.88 7.60 -7.17
CA MET A 249 -0.32 8.40 -7.10
C MET A 249 -1.30 7.82 -6.08
N ARG A 250 -1.62 8.58 -5.02
CA ARG A 250 -2.63 8.22 -4.00
C ARG A 250 -2.45 6.79 -3.48
N GLU A 251 -1.24 6.43 -3.09
CA GLU A 251 -0.92 5.10 -2.58
C GLU A 251 -1.72 4.79 -1.31
N ASP A 252 -2.28 3.58 -1.22
CA ASP A 252 -3.09 3.18 -0.08
C ASP A 252 -2.26 2.96 1.18
N TYR A 253 -1.02 2.45 1.03
CA TYR A 253 -0.07 2.27 2.11
C TYR A 253 1.38 2.52 1.66
N GLY A 254 1.91 1.67 0.75
CA GLY A 254 3.25 1.80 0.20
C GLY A 254 4.33 1.19 1.09
N TYR A 255 4.36 -0.13 1.19
CA TYR A 255 5.39 -0.88 1.92
C TYR A 255 6.83 -0.46 1.56
N VAL A 256 7.07 0.01 0.34
CA VAL A 256 8.34 0.60 -0.10
C VAL A 256 8.87 1.65 0.88
N THR A 257 7.98 2.48 1.45
CA THR A 257 8.35 3.48 2.46
C THR A 257 8.85 2.82 3.75
N LEU A 258 8.17 1.77 4.20
CA LEU A 258 8.54 1.05 5.42
C LEU A 258 9.82 0.21 5.23
N GLU A 259 9.99 -0.39 4.06
CA GLU A 259 11.18 -1.16 3.69
C GLU A 259 12.43 -0.25 3.66
N ALA A 260 12.29 0.96 3.09
CA ALA A 260 13.32 2.00 3.15
C ALA A 260 13.64 2.41 4.60
N PHE A 261 12.63 2.63 5.42
CA PHE A 261 12.78 3.01 6.82
C PHE A 261 13.42 1.90 7.65
N ALA A 262 13.02 0.64 7.46
CA ALA A 262 13.65 -0.50 8.14
C ALA A 262 15.14 -0.64 7.79
N SER A 263 15.54 -0.17 6.59
CA SER A 263 16.93 -0.10 6.15
C SER A 263 17.62 1.22 6.52
N ALA A 264 16.98 2.08 7.33
CA ALA A 264 17.44 3.42 7.69
C ALA A 264 17.78 4.29 6.47
N LYS A 265 16.93 4.23 5.42
CA LYS A 265 17.09 5.05 4.21
C LYS A 265 16.01 6.12 4.13
N PRO A 266 16.39 7.38 3.82
CA PRO A 266 15.42 8.47 3.65
C PRO A 266 14.58 8.26 2.39
N VAL A 267 13.32 8.71 2.46
CA VAL A 267 12.38 8.63 1.34
C VAL A 267 12.11 10.02 0.75
N ILE A 268 12.11 10.11 -0.57
CA ILE A 268 11.62 11.29 -1.30
C ILE A 268 10.29 10.90 -1.94
N THR A 269 9.22 11.62 -1.61
CA THR A 269 7.89 11.35 -2.14
C THR A 269 7.18 12.62 -2.56
N CYS A 270 6.01 12.49 -3.20
CA CYS A 270 5.22 13.63 -3.64
C CYS A 270 4.03 13.88 -2.73
N ARG A 271 3.58 15.15 -2.66
CA ARG A 271 2.43 15.54 -1.80
C ARG A 271 1.13 14.81 -2.12
N ASP A 272 0.99 14.25 -3.31
CA ASP A 272 -0.16 13.49 -3.80
C ASP A 272 0.09 11.97 -3.81
N SER A 273 1.14 11.51 -3.13
CA SER A 273 1.50 10.08 -3.05
C SER A 273 0.71 9.30 -1.99
N GLY A 274 -0.40 9.87 -1.47
CA GLY A 274 -1.28 9.20 -0.52
C GLY A 274 -0.58 8.90 0.80
N GLU A 275 -0.71 7.67 1.30
CA GLU A 275 -0.18 7.29 2.61
C GLU A 275 1.35 7.41 2.69
N ALA A 276 2.09 7.15 1.63
CA ALA A 276 3.53 7.35 1.61
C ALA A 276 3.92 8.79 1.99
N ALA A 277 3.17 9.79 1.51
CA ALA A 277 3.39 11.18 1.87
C ALA A 277 3.02 11.49 3.33
N SER A 278 1.98 10.87 3.86
CA SER A 278 1.55 11.03 5.26
C SER A 278 2.61 10.43 6.20
N ILE A 279 3.05 9.22 5.94
CA ILE A 279 4.08 8.52 6.73
C ILE A 279 5.41 9.30 6.73
N VAL A 280 5.87 9.80 5.57
CA VAL A 280 7.12 10.58 5.48
C VAL A 280 7.03 11.90 6.26
N ARG A 281 5.87 12.57 6.27
CA ARG A 281 5.68 13.79 7.10
C ARG A 281 5.66 13.47 8.58
N GLU A 282 4.90 12.46 8.99
CA GLU A 282 4.74 12.07 10.38
C GLU A 282 6.05 11.59 11.01
N SER A 283 6.79 10.76 10.28
CA SER A 283 8.08 10.21 10.71
C SER A 283 9.23 11.22 10.62
N MET A 284 9.07 12.31 9.86
CA MET A 284 10.16 13.23 9.49
C MET A 284 11.35 12.50 8.83
N ALA A 285 11.10 11.42 8.11
CA ALA A 285 12.11 10.52 7.57
C ALA A 285 12.38 10.70 6.08
N GLY A 286 12.28 11.93 5.61
CA GLY A 286 12.50 12.25 4.20
C GLY A 286 11.89 13.57 3.77
N TYR A 287 11.62 13.69 2.48
CA TYR A 287 11.06 14.91 1.90
C TYR A 287 9.77 14.63 1.13
N VAL A 288 8.81 15.56 1.27
CA VAL A 288 7.55 15.55 0.52
C VAL A 288 7.53 16.78 -0.39
N CYS A 289 7.74 16.57 -1.68
CA CYS A 289 7.86 17.62 -2.68
C CYS A 289 6.61 17.74 -3.59
N SER A 290 6.62 18.70 -4.50
CA SER A 290 5.66 18.75 -5.61
C SER A 290 5.86 17.56 -6.55
N PRO A 291 4.80 17.03 -7.22
CA PRO A 291 4.92 15.99 -8.23
C PRO A 291 5.47 16.58 -9.55
N ASP A 292 6.67 17.10 -9.48
CA ASP A 292 7.38 17.77 -10.55
C ASP A 292 8.83 17.23 -10.62
N PRO A 293 9.34 16.88 -11.80
CA PRO A 293 10.69 16.34 -11.98
C PRO A 293 11.80 17.21 -11.41
N LYS A 294 11.67 18.53 -11.58
CA LYS A 294 12.68 19.48 -11.08
C LYS A 294 12.69 19.50 -9.55
N ALA A 295 11.52 19.58 -8.92
CA ALA A 295 11.40 19.56 -7.46
C ALA A 295 11.96 18.26 -6.86
N ILE A 296 11.71 17.11 -7.48
CA ILE A 296 12.27 15.82 -7.04
C ILE A 296 13.79 15.85 -7.17
N GLY A 297 14.34 16.30 -8.31
CA GLY A 297 15.79 16.41 -8.52
C GLY A 297 16.48 17.34 -7.51
N GLU A 298 15.88 18.48 -7.19
CA GLU A 298 16.39 19.40 -6.17
C GLU A 298 16.45 18.74 -4.78
N HIS A 299 15.44 17.94 -4.40
CA HIS A 299 15.45 17.23 -3.11
C HIS A 299 16.45 16.06 -3.09
N ILE A 300 16.69 15.41 -4.23
CA ILE A 300 17.77 14.41 -4.36
C ILE A 300 19.13 15.09 -4.13
N ASP A 301 19.38 16.24 -4.77
CA ASP A 301 20.61 17.00 -4.58
C ASP A 301 20.78 17.50 -3.13
N MET A 302 19.69 17.94 -2.48
CA MET A 302 19.72 18.35 -1.08
C MET A 302 20.12 17.22 -0.13
N ILE A 303 19.56 16.02 -0.31
CA ILE A 303 19.94 14.85 0.51
C ILE A 303 21.41 14.46 0.27
N TRP A 304 21.88 14.55 -0.97
CA TRP A 304 23.27 14.21 -1.31
C TRP A 304 24.28 15.19 -0.70
N GLN A 305 23.96 16.47 -0.65
CA GLN A 305 24.84 17.53 -0.13
C GLN A 305 25.03 17.47 1.39
N ASP A 306 24.11 16.84 2.11
CA ASP A 306 24.15 16.76 3.57
C ASP A 306 23.95 15.30 4.01
N ARG A 307 25.05 14.56 4.09
CA ARG A 307 25.06 13.15 4.46
C ARG A 307 24.60 12.94 5.91
N GLU A 308 24.99 13.80 6.82
CA GLU A 308 24.56 13.68 8.22
C GLU A 308 23.03 13.82 8.33
N ARG A 309 22.47 14.74 7.55
CA ARG A 309 21.03 14.89 7.44
C ARG A 309 20.36 13.67 6.83
N ALA A 310 20.94 13.09 5.77
CA ALA A 310 20.42 11.87 5.16
C ALA A 310 20.37 10.71 6.15
N GLU A 311 21.43 10.53 6.94
CA GLU A 311 21.52 9.49 7.99
C GLU A 311 20.49 9.77 9.11
N ALA A 312 20.35 11.01 9.57
CA ALA A 312 19.37 11.38 10.58
C ALA A 312 17.93 11.13 10.12
N LEU A 313 17.59 11.44 8.86
CA LEU A 313 16.28 11.14 8.27
C LEU A 313 16.03 9.62 8.21
N GLY A 314 17.02 8.85 7.80
CA GLY A 314 16.92 7.37 7.76
C GLY A 314 16.68 6.77 9.14
N LEU A 315 17.40 7.24 10.17
CA LEU A 315 17.22 6.78 11.56
C LEU A 315 15.86 7.18 12.13
N ALA A 316 15.33 8.34 11.77
CA ALA A 316 13.97 8.75 12.16
C ALA A 316 12.92 7.79 11.57
N GLY A 317 13.09 7.36 10.31
CA GLY A 317 12.24 6.35 9.70
C GLY A 317 12.32 5.00 10.40
N GLN A 318 13.53 4.55 10.72
CA GLN A 318 13.74 3.29 11.43
C GLN A 318 13.10 3.31 12.82
N ALA A 319 13.21 4.40 13.54
CA ALA A 319 12.54 4.57 14.83
C ALA A 319 11.01 4.52 14.68
N TRP A 320 10.45 5.17 13.67
CA TRP A 320 9.00 5.16 13.41
C TRP A 320 8.50 3.75 13.09
N VAL A 321 9.14 3.01 12.17
CA VAL A 321 8.69 1.68 11.76
C VAL A 321 8.80 0.66 12.90
N SER A 322 9.75 0.84 13.82
CA SER A 322 9.93 -0.05 14.98
C SER A 322 8.81 0.04 16.02
N CYS A 323 8.01 1.12 16.00
CA CYS A 323 6.85 1.29 16.87
C CYS A 323 5.61 0.52 16.39
N LEU A 324 5.59 0.06 15.14
CA LEU A 324 4.47 -0.68 14.59
C LEU A 324 4.40 -2.11 15.14
N SER A 325 3.19 -2.61 15.42
CA SER A 325 3.02 -3.93 16.04
C SER A 325 1.79 -4.66 15.54
N TRP A 326 1.99 -5.85 15.01
CA TRP A 326 0.91 -6.78 14.66
C TRP A 326 0.06 -7.19 15.87
N GLY A 327 0.68 -7.30 17.07
CA GLY A 327 -0.03 -7.61 18.31
C GLY A 327 -1.01 -6.49 18.70
N ASN A 328 -0.62 -5.21 18.51
CA ASN A 328 -1.52 -4.09 18.72
C ASN A 328 -2.71 -4.13 17.75
N ILE A 329 -2.48 -4.44 16.48
CA ILE A 329 -3.55 -4.54 15.47
C ILE A 329 -4.54 -5.63 15.86
N ALA A 330 -4.07 -6.85 16.16
CA ALA A 330 -4.94 -7.94 16.58
C ALA A 330 -5.73 -7.59 17.85
N GLY A 331 -5.10 -6.97 18.84
CA GLY A 331 -5.75 -6.50 20.06
C GLY A 331 -6.87 -5.49 19.80
N ARG A 332 -6.62 -4.46 18.98
CA ARG A 332 -7.61 -3.43 18.62
C ARG A 332 -8.81 -4.02 17.86
N LEU A 333 -8.56 -4.93 16.91
CA LEU A 333 -9.62 -5.62 16.17
C LEU A 333 -10.49 -6.48 17.09
N ILE A 334 -9.90 -7.17 18.06
CA ILE A 334 -10.62 -7.97 19.06
C ILE A 334 -11.44 -7.06 19.96
N GLU A 335 -10.86 -6.00 20.51
CA GLU A 335 -11.54 -5.02 21.37
C GLU A 335 -12.80 -4.45 20.69
N MET A 336 -12.69 -4.04 19.42
CA MET A 336 -13.81 -3.53 18.65
C MET A 336 -14.92 -4.58 18.47
N SER A 337 -14.57 -5.85 18.37
CA SER A 337 -15.52 -6.94 18.15
C SER A 337 -16.45 -7.21 19.34
N VAL A 338 -16.13 -6.73 20.55
CA VAL A 338 -16.90 -6.95 21.78
C VAL A 338 -17.69 -5.72 22.23
N ARG A 339 -17.43 -4.56 21.61
CA ARG A 339 -18.26 -3.36 21.77
C ARG A 339 -19.57 -3.52 20.97
#